data_9b076e968766697693234c25e93cd47d
#
_entry.id   9b076e968766697693234c25e93cd47d
#
_cell.length_a   1.000
_cell.length_b   1.000
_cell.length_c   1.000
_cell.angle_alpha   90.00
_cell.angle_beta   90.00
_cell.angle_gamma   90.00
#
_symmetry.space_group_name_H-M   'P 1'
#
loop_
_entity.id
_entity.type
_entity.pdbx_description
1 polymer ?
#
loop_
_entity_poly.entity_id
_entity_poly.type
_entity_poly.pdbx_seq_one_letter_code
_entity_poly.pdbx_strand_id
1 'polypeptide(L)'
;MKLQRHVSAVMAALVLTGMSYSAMATEFNATSDKAEALLGLTMGSPVQTQPEVKHIEDNLIVNVHGKSLTEAGKSKNVTGIYNGFGSQLTVDKDLIVRLKNDAPASKRDLGHYYMSAVYAGYGGKVPRLSKDNPDRDYGDTNIHVKGNIDIDAIGVGLQANQRGHIIVDGGGRIVTHPLETSDTYSVVAEEGDVYVNAGSDGKHPGTKDLVAIGNVGLINKDYGRDPNHNEAPTNVGLAFTTPNASLTGAVLNEYAESNKNPHNSGADIYLQNGATWNNEWIGMERPTPKRERPSGDNAAYLYKGSKVRNLVGGTSPMAAGNIHPIDARPITIQNYSGYVNAMYKSGVPASEEGKGKIIVEHAADNSHITMQGDGTNLTDDASYRNALKSLADKLQYTGNDKKLSTTVQINEGITSPSAIAELGTDHFDGQGHLVVDDTTKVVRASESSLVGG
;
A
#
# COMPACT_ATOMS: atom_id res chain seq x y z
N MET A 1 18.32 -6.46 -12.36
CA MET A 1 19.55 -6.07 -11.63
C MET A 1 19.48 -4.72 -10.91
N LYS A 2 18.76 -3.71 -11.40
CA LYS A 2 18.61 -2.41 -10.71
C LYS A 2 17.66 -2.45 -9.51
N LEU A 3 16.66 -3.31 -9.50
CA LEU A 3 15.66 -3.43 -8.42
C LEU A 3 16.26 -3.96 -7.12
N GLN A 4 17.16 -4.93 -7.20
CA GLN A 4 17.82 -5.51 -6.03
C GLN A 4 18.70 -4.52 -5.25
N ARG A 5 19.23 -3.48 -5.91
CA ARG A 5 20.08 -2.48 -5.24
C ARG A 5 19.30 -1.49 -4.39
N HIS A 6 18.07 -1.13 -4.77
CA HIS A 6 17.26 -0.20 -4.00
C HIS A 6 16.62 -0.86 -2.78
N VAL A 7 16.15 -2.09 -2.93
CA VAL A 7 15.63 -2.88 -1.80
C VAL A 7 16.73 -3.14 -0.77
N SER A 8 17.94 -3.43 -1.22
CA SER A 8 19.08 -3.68 -0.33
C SER A 8 19.53 -2.44 0.47
N ALA A 9 19.46 -1.25 -0.12
CA ALA A 9 19.88 -0.03 0.57
C ALA A 9 18.86 0.41 1.64
N VAL A 10 17.57 0.22 1.39
CA VAL A 10 16.51 0.49 2.38
C VAL A 10 16.53 -0.57 3.50
N MET A 11 16.84 -1.81 3.16
CA MET A 11 16.96 -2.90 4.12
C MET A 11 18.13 -2.72 5.08
N ALA A 12 19.27 -2.19 4.63
CA ALA A 12 20.42 -1.95 5.49
C ALA A 12 20.15 -0.87 6.57
N ALA A 13 19.31 0.12 6.27
CA ALA A 13 18.92 1.13 7.24
C ALA A 13 17.90 0.64 8.28
N LEU A 14 17.09 -0.36 7.92
CA LEU A 14 16.05 -0.94 8.78
C LEU A 14 16.57 -2.01 9.75
N VAL A 15 17.71 -2.63 9.45
CA VAL A 15 18.32 -3.67 10.31
C VAL A 15 18.90 -3.07 11.61
N LEU A 16 19.16 -1.77 11.65
CA LEU A 16 19.79 -1.10 12.80
C LEU A 16 18.82 -0.68 13.92
N THR A 17 17.50 -0.78 13.70
CA THR A 17 16.49 -0.56 14.75
C THR A 17 15.86 -1.86 15.21
N GLY A 18 16.70 -2.81 15.61
CA GLY A 18 16.23 -4.04 16.23
C GLY A 18 15.45 -3.73 17.50
N MET A 19 14.13 -3.93 17.48
CA MET A 19 13.33 -3.92 18.69
C MET A 19 13.86 -5.04 19.61
N SER A 20 14.31 -4.69 20.79
CA SER A 20 14.64 -5.70 21.82
C SER A 20 13.33 -6.14 22.47
N TYR A 21 12.99 -7.42 22.34
CA TYR A 21 11.79 -7.98 22.97
C TYR A 21 12.10 -8.52 24.34
N SER A 22 11.15 -8.32 25.27
CA SER A 22 11.32 -8.78 26.65
C SER A 22 11.26 -10.30 26.74
N ALA A 23 11.84 -10.84 27.82
CA ALA A 23 11.83 -12.28 28.14
C ALA A 23 10.43 -12.86 28.44
N MET A 24 9.36 -12.04 28.42
CA MET A 24 7.97 -12.41 28.74
C MET A 24 7.10 -12.63 27.50
N ALA A 25 7.66 -12.86 26.32
CA ALA A 25 6.89 -13.06 25.09
C ALA A 25 6.33 -14.49 25.00
N THR A 26 5.14 -14.63 24.43
CA THR A 26 4.62 -15.92 23.94
C THR A 26 5.23 -16.19 22.57
N GLU A 27 5.90 -17.34 22.43
CA GLU A 27 6.65 -17.65 21.23
C GLU A 27 6.20 -18.99 20.61
N PHE A 28 5.99 -18.97 19.28
CA PHE A 28 5.72 -20.14 18.47
C PHE A 28 6.78 -20.27 17.38
N ASN A 29 7.39 -21.46 17.31
CA ASN A 29 8.40 -21.79 16.31
C ASN A 29 7.97 -23.01 15.52
N ALA A 30 8.00 -22.93 14.20
CA ALA A 30 7.67 -24.03 13.33
C ALA A 30 8.67 -24.14 12.18
N THR A 31 9.15 -25.36 11.97
CA THR A 31 10.05 -25.70 10.87
C THR A 31 9.60 -27.01 10.26
N SER A 32 9.55 -27.10 8.95
CA SER A 32 9.15 -28.33 8.25
C SER A 32 10.20 -28.77 7.25
N ASP A 33 10.56 -30.04 7.36
CA ASP A 33 11.30 -30.78 6.33
C ASP A 33 10.34 -31.54 5.40
N LYS A 34 9.03 -31.44 5.65
CA LYS A 34 7.99 -32.10 4.86
C LYS A 34 7.37 -31.14 3.87
N ALA A 35 6.89 -31.67 2.76
CA ALA A 35 6.25 -30.92 1.69
C ALA A 35 4.83 -30.40 2.03
N GLU A 36 4.45 -30.33 3.28
CA GLU A 36 3.15 -29.85 3.71
C GLU A 36 3.21 -28.43 4.20
N ALA A 37 2.12 -27.70 3.99
CA ALA A 37 2.02 -26.33 4.49
C ALA A 37 2.27 -26.31 5.99
N LEU A 38 3.13 -25.40 6.42
CA LEU A 38 3.50 -25.23 7.79
C LEU A 38 2.80 -24.03 8.40
N LEU A 39 2.18 -24.24 9.54
CA LEU A 39 1.48 -23.19 10.27
C LEU A 39 2.18 -22.97 11.61
N GLY A 40 2.58 -21.74 11.87
CA GLY A 40 3.14 -21.35 13.16
C GLY A 40 2.07 -21.32 14.24
N LEU A 41 0.90 -20.76 13.90
CA LEU A 41 -0.28 -20.72 14.77
C LEU A 41 -1.52 -20.87 13.89
N THR A 42 -2.39 -21.81 14.22
CA THR A 42 -3.65 -22.05 13.51
C THR A 42 -4.82 -21.93 14.48
N MET A 43 -5.83 -21.18 14.08
CA MET A 43 -7.05 -21.00 14.87
C MET A 43 -8.28 -21.25 14.00
N GLY A 44 -9.18 -22.05 14.50
CA GLY A 44 -10.44 -22.38 13.85
C GLY A 44 -10.31 -23.45 12.76
N SER A 45 -11.41 -24.13 12.51
CA SER A 45 -11.52 -25.16 11.48
C SER A 45 -12.99 -25.35 11.12
N PRO A 46 -13.31 -25.71 9.87
CA PRO A 46 -14.69 -25.98 9.48
C PRO A 46 -15.32 -27.18 10.20
N VAL A 47 -14.50 -28.04 10.79
CA VAL A 47 -14.97 -29.18 11.58
C VAL A 47 -15.13 -28.87 13.07
N GLN A 48 -14.68 -27.70 13.54
CA GLN A 48 -14.90 -27.28 14.90
C GLN A 48 -16.33 -26.79 15.12
N THR A 49 -16.90 -27.15 16.25
CA THR A 49 -18.25 -26.74 16.62
C THR A 49 -18.32 -25.30 17.12
N GLN A 50 -17.20 -24.78 17.61
CA GLN A 50 -17.08 -23.41 18.14
C GLN A 50 -15.82 -22.73 17.58
N PRO A 51 -15.86 -21.41 17.29
CA PRO A 51 -14.68 -20.65 16.98
C PRO A 51 -13.70 -20.64 18.16
N GLU A 52 -12.41 -20.60 17.84
CA GLU A 52 -11.38 -20.40 18.85
C GLU A 52 -11.27 -18.94 19.25
N VAL A 53 -11.10 -18.69 20.55
CA VAL A 53 -10.81 -17.37 21.09
C VAL A 53 -9.49 -17.43 21.83
N LYS A 54 -8.51 -16.63 21.39
CA LYS A 54 -7.19 -16.59 21.98
C LYS A 54 -6.81 -15.16 22.35
N HIS A 55 -6.39 -15.01 23.60
CA HIS A 55 -5.90 -13.76 24.13
C HIS A 55 -4.46 -13.91 24.59
N ILE A 56 -3.56 -13.15 23.99
CA ILE A 56 -2.15 -13.09 24.36
C ILE A 56 -1.91 -11.77 25.09
N GLU A 57 -1.63 -11.85 26.39
CA GLU A 57 -1.48 -10.66 27.26
C GLU A 57 -0.13 -9.96 27.10
N ASP A 58 0.85 -10.60 26.47
CA ASP A 58 2.18 -10.06 26.23
C ASP A 58 2.47 -9.96 24.72
N ASN A 59 3.72 -9.83 24.33
CA ASN A 59 4.15 -9.92 22.95
C ASN A 59 3.89 -11.32 22.39
N LEU A 60 3.50 -11.40 21.14
CA LEU A 60 3.40 -12.65 20.39
C LEU A 60 4.50 -12.70 19.34
N ILE A 61 5.34 -13.73 19.42
CA ILE A 61 6.41 -13.99 18.46
C ILE A 61 6.08 -15.27 17.71
N VAL A 62 6.07 -15.19 16.38
CA VAL A 62 5.81 -16.32 15.50
C VAL A 62 6.93 -16.43 14.47
N ASN A 63 7.67 -17.53 14.52
CA ASN A 63 8.74 -17.85 13.58
C ASN A 63 8.36 -19.10 12.80
N VAL A 64 8.26 -18.97 11.48
CA VAL A 64 7.94 -20.08 10.60
C VAL A 64 8.97 -20.16 9.50
N HIS A 65 9.53 -21.36 9.33
CA HIS A 65 10.53 -21.64 8.31
C HIS A 65 10.15 -22.90 7.53
N GLY A 66 9.65 -22.71 6.31
CA GLY A 66 9.39 -23.80 5.37
C GLY A 66 10.67 -24.21 4.62
N LYS A 67 11.00 -25.50 4.60
CA LYS A 67 12.27 -25.99 4.05
C LYS A 67 12.17 -26.87 2.83
N SER A 68 10.99 -27.40 2.49
CA SER A 68 10.89 -28.40 1.44
C SER A 68 9.98 -28.07 0.29
N LEU A 69 10.29 -28.67 -0.86
CA LEU A 69 9.41 -28.76 -2.02
C LEU A 69 8.51 -30.00 -1.89
N THR A 70 7.34 -29.97 -2.51
CA THR A 70 6.51 -31.15 -2.70
C THR A 70 7.20 -32.17 -3.62
N GLU A 71 6.80 -33.43 -3.59
CA GLU A 71 7.26 -34.47 -4.51
C GLU A 71 7.10 -34.09 -5.98
N ALA A 72 6.12 -33.26 -6.31
CA ALA A 72 5.91 -32.73 -7.65
C ALA A 72 6.81 -31.51 -7.97
N GLY A 73 7.77 -31.16 -7.15
CA GLY A 73 8.65 -30.00 -7.32
C GLY A 73 7.92 -28.66 -7.11
N LYS A 74 6.74 -28.66 -6.49
CA LYS A 74 5.97 -27.45 -6.16
C LYS A 74 6.24 -27.06 -4.72
N SER A 75 6.51 -25.80 -4.46
CA SER A 75 6.57 -25.34 -3.09
C SER A 75 5.16 -25.28 -2.49
N LYS A 76 5.06 -25.57 -1.20
CA LYS A 76 3.84 -25.36 -0.44
C LYS A 76 3.84 -23.99 0.22
N ASN A 77 2.65 -23.47 0.39
CA ASN A 77 2.46 -22.24 1.12
C ASN A 77 2.77 -22.45 2.60
N VAL A 78 3.46 -21.51 3.17
CA VAL A 78 3.65 -21.41 4.62
C VAL A 78 2.96 -20.16 5.13
N THR A 79 2.37 -20.24 6.30
CA THR A 79 1.66 -19.14 6.95
C THR A 79 2.19 -18.99 8.37
N GLY A 80 2.40 -17.77 8.81
CA GLY A 80 2.81 -17.51 10.19
C GLY A 80 1.63 -17.71 11.14
N ILE A 81 0.65 -16.82 11.07
CA ILE A 81 -0.60 -16.91 11.82
C ILE A 81 -1.73 -17.17 10.85
N TYR A 82 -2.45 -18.25 11.08
CA TYR A 82 -3.69 -18.54 10.38
C TYR A 82 -4.85 -18.46 11.36
N ASN A 83 -5.73 -17.47 11.18
CA ASN A 83 -6.94 -17.28 11.96
C ASN A 83 -8.15 -17.37 11.04
N GLY A 84 -9.04 -18.31 11.31
CA GLY A 84 -10.16 -18.59 10.42
C GLY A 84 -11.45 -18.96 11.14
N PHE A 85 -12.52 -19.04 10.35
CA PHE A 85 -13.81 -19.58 10.75
C PHE A 85 -14.40 -18.94 12.01
N GLY A 86 -14.41 -17.61 12.04
CA GLY A 86 -14.97 -16.84 13.14
C GLY A 86 -14.11 -16.78 14.40
N SER A 87 -12.87 -17.26 14.32
CA SER A 87 -11.96 -17.23 15.47
C SER A 87 -11.48 -15.81 15.77
N GLN A 88 -11.12 -15.56 17.02
CA GLN A 88 -10.69 -14.26 17.53
C GLN A 88 -9.29 -14.39 18.14
N LEU A 89 -8.38 -13.55 17.70
CA LEU A 89 -7.05 -13.42 18.30
C LEU A 89 -6.85 -11.97 18.74
N THR A 90 -6.52 -11.79 20.01
CA THR A 90 -6.12 -10.50 20.58
C THR A 90 -4.71 -10.59 21.11
N VAL A 91 -3.86 -9.64 20.74
CA VAL A 91 -2.50 -9.48 21.26
C VAL A 91 -2.43 -8.13 21.96
N ASP A 92 -2.20 -8.12 23.27
CA ASP A 92 -2.24 -6.89 24.06
C ASP A 92 -1.02 -5.98 23.85
N LYS A 93 0.10 -6.57 23.44
CA LYS A 93 1.33 -5.83 23.15
C LYS A 93 1.72 -5.99 21.68
N ASP A 94 2.95 -6.32 21.38
CA ASP A 94 3.47 -6.34 20.01
C ASP A 94 3.34 -7.72 19.36
N LEU A 95 3.14 -7.72 18.06
CA LEU A 95 3.16 -8.91 17.22
C LEU A 95 4.41 -8.91 16.35
N ILE A 96 5.20 -9.97 16.47
CA ILE A 96 6.42 -10.17 15.71
C ILE A 96 6.27 -11.46 14.89
N VAL A 97 6.39 -11.36 13.57
CA VAL A 97 6.33 -12.52 12.68
C VAL A 97 7.53 -12.55 11.75
N ARG A 98 8.16 -13.73 11.72
CA ARG A 98 9.24 -14.04 10.77
C ARG A 98 8.80 -15.24 9.94
N LEU A 99 8.64 -15.02 8.64
CA LEU A 99 8.18 -16.04 7.71
C LEU A 99 9.23 -16.23 6.62
N LYS A 100 9.85 -17.39 6.60
CA LYS A 100 10.83 -17.80 5.59
C LYS A 100 10.38 -19.06 4.87
N ASN A 101 10.82 -19.22 3.64
CA ASN A 101 10.62 -20.44 2.89
C ASN A 101 11.82 -20.68 1.97
N ASP A 102 12.62 -21.73 2.23
CA ASP A 102 13.81 -22.07 1.44
C ASP A 102 13.45 -22.66 0.08
N ALA A 103 12.21 -23.11 -0.08
CA ALA A 103 11.69 -23.63 -1.33
C ALA A 103 10.75 -22.59 -1.99
N PRO A 104 11.28 -21.49 -2.53
CA PRO A 104 10.45 -20.48 -3.16
C PRO A 104 9.71 -21.06 -4.34
N ALA A 105 8.48 -20.65 -4.49
CA ALA A 105 7.60 -21.13 -5.54
C ALA A 105 8.05 -20.63 -6.91
N SER A 106 8.92 -21.37 -7.58
CA SER A 106 9.28 -21.08 -8.97
C SER A 106 8.13 -21.26 -9.96
N LYS A 107 7.04 -21.88 -9.52
CA LYS A 107 5.86 -22.19 -10.35
C LYS A 107 4.56 -21.91 -9.60
N ARG A 108 4.48 -20.78 -8.92
CA ARG A 108 3.28 -20.42 -8.21
C ARG A 108 2.15 -20.10 -9.18
N ASP A 109 1.09 -20.79 -9.01
CA ASP A 109 -0.20 -20.28 -9.43
C ASP A 109 -0.57 -19.14 -8.46
N LEU A 110 -0.24 -17.92 -8.83
CA LEU A 110 -0.43 -16.71 -8.02
C LEU A 110 -1.91 -16.40 -7.75
N GLY A 111 -2.71 -17.35 -8.09
CA GLY A 111 -4.12 -17.20 -8.05
C GLY A 111 -4.73 -16.94 -6.71
N HIS A 112 -4.30 -17.48 -5.60
CA HIS A 112 -5.14 -17.46 -4.42
C HIS A 112 -4.43 -17.44 -3.09
N TYR A 113 -3.24 -18.01 -2.99
CA TYR A 113 -2.71 -18.32 -1.70
C TYR A 113 -1.30 -17.81 -1.61
N TYR A 114 -1.25 -16.59 -1.22
CA TYR A 114 -0.02 -15.98 -0.84
C TYR A 114 0.52 -16.68 0.40
N MET A 115 1.83 -16.81 0.48
CA MET A 115 2.45 -17.01 1.77
C MET A 115 2.20 -15.76 2.58
N SER A 116 1.49 -15.88 3.68
CA SER A 116 1.11 -14.74 4.51
C SER A 116 1.74 -14.87 5.88
N ALA A 117 2.36 -13.79 6.35
CA ALA A 117 2.80 -13.75 7.73
C ALA A 117 1.60 -13.81 8.67
N VAL A 118 0.55 -13.06 8.38
CA VAL A 118 -0.68 -12.99 9.17
C VAL A 118 -1.88 -13.09 8.25
N TYR A 119 -2.73 -14.08 8.51
CA TYR A 119 -3.95 -14.33 7.76
C TYR A 119 -5.16 -14.36 8.66
N ALA A 120 -6.21 -13.60 8.31
CA ALA A 120 -7.53 -13.68 8.90
C ALA A 120 -8.58 -13.86 7.78
N GLY A 121 -9.41 -14.90 7.90
CA GLY A 121 -10.39 -15.13 6.85
C GLY A 121 -11.37 -16.26 7.13
N TYR A 122 -12.03 -16.71 6.08
CA TYR A 122 -13.08 -17.73 6.14
C TYR A 122 -14.17 -17.43 7.18
N GLY A 123 -14.53 -16.17 7.32
CA GLY A 123 -15.73 -15.76 8.04
C GLY A 123 -16.98 -15.93 7.19
N GLY A 124 -18.15 -15.68 7.78
CA GLY A 124 -19.41 -15.87 7.10
C GLY A 124 -19.69 -17.31 6.73
N LYS A 125 -20.39 -17.51 5.62
CA LYS A 125 -20.68 -18.85 5.09
C LYS A 125 -19.56 -19.34 4.18
N VAL A 126 -19.08 -20.56 4.45
CA VAL A 126 -18.02 -21.22 3.66
C VAL A 126 -18.46 -22.62 3.24
N PRO A 127 -19.47 -22.75 2.37
CA PRO A 127 -20.12 -24.05 2.05
C PRO A 127 -19.14 -25.10 1.53
N ARG A 128 -18.14 -24.69 0.74
CA ARG A 128 -17.15 -25.61 0.17
C ARG A 128 -16.32 -26.34 1.21
N LEU A 129 -16.08 -25.68 2.33
CA LEU A 129 -15.26 -26.20 3.42
C LEU A 129 -16.13 -26.78 4.55
N SER A 130 -17.34 -26.28 4.71
CA SER A 130 -18.29 -26.72 5.76
C SER A 130 -19.32 -27.70 5.19
N LYS A 131 -18.84 -28.81 4.61
CA LYS A 131 -19.69 -29.78 3.89
C LYS A 131 -20.81 -30.38 4.76
N ASP A 132 -20.55 -30.54 6.05
CA ASP A 132 -21.54 -31.12 6.97
C ASP A 132 -22.63 -30.11 7.39
N ASN A 133 -22.35 -28.81 7.26
CA ASN A 133 -23.30 -27.74 7.53
C ASN A 133 -23.02 -26.54 6.60
N PRO A 134 -23.43 -26.61 5.33
CA PRO A 134 -23.11 -25.58 4.33
C PRO A 134 -23.73 -24.21 4.62
N ASP A 135 -24.79 -24.18 5.43
CA ASP A 135 -25.46 -22.93 5.80
C ASP A 135 -24.90 -22.27 7.08
N ARG A 136 -23.92 -22.90 7.70
CA ARG A 136 -23.29 -22.35 8.89
C ARG A 136 -22.63 -21.01 8.59
N ASP A 137 -23.02 -19.99 9.36
CA ASP A 137 -22.39 -18.67 9.35
C ASP A 137 -21.42 -18.55 10.53
N TYR A 138 -20.13 -18.42 10.24
CA TYR A 138 -19.08 -18.27 11.26
C TYR A 138 -18.97 -16.85 11.81
N GLY A 139 -19.65 -15.88 11.18
CA GLY A 139 -19.46 -14.47 11.53
C GLY A 139 -18.12 -13.93 11.07
N ASP A 140 -17.64 -12.89 11.72
CA ASP A 140 -16.36 -12.25 11.38
C ASP A 140 -15.20 -12.95 12.08
N THR A 141 -14.07 -13.02 11.38
CA THR A 141 -12.79 -13.51 11.91
C THR A 141 -11.90 -12.30 12.20
N ASN A 142 -11.44 -12.15 13.44
CA ASN A 142 -10.74 -10.95 13.87
C ASN A 142 -9.35 -11.26 14.44
N ILE A 143 -8.40 -10.42 14.06
CA ILE A 143 -7.09 -10.29 14.70
C ILE A 143 -6.94 -8.84 15.15
N HIS A 144 -6.75 -8.62 16.44
CA HIS A 144 -6.51 -7.31 17.01
C HIS A 144 -5.18 -7.28 17.75
N VAL A 145 -4.27 -6.45 17.27
CA VAL A 145 -2.99 -6.17 17.90
C VAL A 145 -3.06 -4.77 18.51
N LYS A 146 -2.98 -4.69 19.83
CA LYS A 146 -3.08 -3.40 20.54
C LYS A 146 -1.76 -2.61 20.55
N GLY A 147 -0.64 -3.28 20.35
CA GLY A 147 0.69 -2.68 20.22
C GLY A 147 1.08 -2.47 18.76
N ASN A 148 2.37 -2.62 18.51
CA ASN A 148 2.98 -2.50 17.19
C ASN A 148 3.15 -3.87 16.52
N ILE A 149 3.43 -3.85 15.23
CA ILE A 149 3.82 -5.04 14.47
C ILE A 149 5.27 -4.94 14.01
N ASP A 150 5.91 -6.09 13.92
CA ASP A 150 7.22 -6.26 13.30
C ASP A 150 7.19 -7.52 12.43
N ILE A 151 6.96 -7.33 11.14
CA ILE A 151 6.80 -8.40 10.17
C ILE A 151 7.94 -8.37 9.18
N ASP A 152 8.61 -9.50 9.05
CA ASP A 152 9.57 -9.78 8.00
C ASP A 152 9.17 -11.11 7.35
N ALA A 153 8.69 -11.04 6.11
CA ALA A 153 8.05 -12.17 5.48
C ALA A 153 8.33 -12.26 3.98
N ILE A 154 8.44 -13.48 3.52
CA ILE A 154 8.36 -13.77 2.09
C ILE A 154 6.89 -13.84 1.67
N GLY A 155 6.51 -13.14 0.60
CA GLY A 155 5.14 -13.13 0.08
C GLY A 155 4.31 -11.96 0.60
N VAL A 156 3.37 -12.22 1.49
CA VAL A 156 2.42 -11.21 2.00
C VAL A 156 2.63 -10.96 3.49
N GLY A 157 2.57 -9.71 3.90
CA GLY A 157 2.59 -9.34 5.31
C GLY A 157 1.26 -9.63 6.00
N LEU A 158 0.27 -8.82 5.77
CA LEU A 158 -1.07 -8.94 6.34
C LEU A 158 -2.09 -9.28 5.26
N GLN A 159 -2.90 -10.31 5.49
CA GLN A 159 -3.94 -10.73 4.54
C GLN A 159 -5.26 -10.96 5.25
N ALA A 160 -6.30 -10.24 4.85
CA ALA A 160 -7.66 -10.38 5.34
C ALA A 160 -8.60 -10.75 4.19
N ASN A 161 -9.25 -11.91 4.30
CA ASN A 161 -10.16 -12.42 3.28
C ASN A 161 -11.51 -12.77 3.91
N GLN A 162 -12.57 -12.75 3.12
CA GLN A 162 -13.88 -13.27 3.49
C GLN A 162 -14.29 -12.95 4.95
N ARG A 163 -14.62 -11.69 5.19
CA ARG A 163 -14.98 -11.18 6.52
C ARG A 163 -13.89 -11.36 7.58
N GLY A 164 -12.63 -11.43 7.12
CA GLY A 164 -11.47 -11.32 7.99
C GLY A 164 -11.16 -9.85 8.27
N HIS A 165 -10.73 -9.57 9.51
CA HIS A 165 -10.37 -8.22 9.93
C HIS A 165 -9.07 -8.28 10.71
N ILE A 166 -8.11 -7.47 10.29
CA ILE A 166 -6.84 -7.28 10.97
C ILE A 166 -6.73 -5.82 11.38
N ILE A 167 -6.70 -5.58 12.68
CA ILE A 167 -6.59 -4.24 13.25
C ILE A 167 -5.32 -4.19 14.08
N VAL A 168 -4.45 -3.23 13.74
CA VAL A 168 -3.23 -2.93 14.49
C VAL A 168 -3.33 -1.50 15.00
N ASP A 169 -3.44 -1.33 16.33
CA ASP A 169 -3.60 -0.01 16.94
C ASP A 169 -2.33 0.84 16.81
N GLY A 170 -1.17 0.22 16.90
CA GLY A 170 0.12 0.86 16.71
C GLY A 170 0.60 0.87 15.26
N GLY A 171 1.88 1.12 15.11
CA GLY A 171 2.60 1.11 13.85
C GLY A 171 3.61 -0.02 13.80
N GLY A 172 4.83 0.31 13.40
CA GLY A 172 5.94 -0.61 13.33
C GLY A 172 6.38 -0.88 11.91
N ARG A 173 6.58 -2.14 11.55
CA ARG A 173 7.24 -2.50 10.32
C ARG A 173 6.57 -3.70 9.65
N ILE A 174 6.33 -3.58 8.34
CA ILE A 174 5.93 -4.68 7.48
C ILE A 174 6.92 -4.72 6.32
N VAL A 175 7.85 -5.67 6.35
CA VAL A 175 8.84 -5.85 5.29
C VAL A 175 8.58 -7.16 4.59
N THR A 176 8.29 -7.09 3.30
CA THR A 176 8.08 -8.26 2.48
C THR A 176 9.14 -8.38 1.42
N HIS A 177 9.44 -9.62 1.07
CA HIS A 177 10.47 -9.94 0.10
C HIS A 177 9.84 -10.54 -1.15
N PRO A 178 10.10 -9.97 -2.33
CA PRO A 178 9.57 -10.50 -3.57
C PRO A 178 10.20 -11.87 -3.87
N LEU A 179 9.36 -12.78 -4.32
CA LEU A 179 9.81 -13.99 -4.99
C LEU A 179 10.20 -13.66 -6.43
N GLU A 180 11.16 -14.37 -7.00
CA GLU A 180 11.60 -14.14 -8.38
C GLU A 180 10.46 -14.20 -9.41
N THR A 181 9.39 -14.84 -9.05
CA THR A 181 8.27 -15.14 -9.95
C THR A 181 6.92 -14.63 -9.45
N SER A 182 6.88 -13.77 -8.43
CA SER A 182 5.61 -13.29 -7.88
C SER A 182 5.66 -11.86 -7.38
N ASP A 183 4.48 -11.26 -7.33
CA ASP A 183 4.26 -9.99 -6.65
C ASP A 183 4.52 -10.13 -5.14
N THR A 184 4.80 -9.03 -4.50
CA THR A 184 4.86 -8.97 -3.05
C THR A 184 3.92 -7.89 -2.53
N TYR A 185 3.21 -8.22 -1.46
CA TYR A 185 2.26 -7.31 -0.83
C TYR A 185 2.57 -7.14 0.64
N SER A 186 2.67 -5.91 1.09
CA SER A 186 2.65 -5.64 2.53
C SER A 186 1.27 -5.95 3.11
N VAL A 187 0.22 -5.64 2.37
CA VAL A 187 -1.18 -5.83 2.76
C VAL A 187 -1.99 -6.32 1.56
N VAL A 188 -2.82 -7.33 1.79
CA VAL A 188 -3.86 -7.78 0.85
C VAL A 188 -5.18 -7.87 1.59
N ALA A 189 -6.23 -7.36 0.99
CA ALA A 189 -7.59 -7.52 1.46
C ALA A 189 -8.50 -7.98 0.33
N GLU A 190 -9.48 -8.82 0.69
CA GLU A 190 -10.48 -9.35 -0.20
C GLU A 190 -11.75 -9.65 0.59
N GLU A 191 -12.78 -8.82 0.45
CA GLU A 191 -13.97 -8.85 1.30
C GLU A 191 -13.62 -8.86 2.80
N GLY A 192 -12.64 -8.05 3.17
CA GLY A 192 -12.12 -7.93 4.51
C GLY A 192 -11.47 -6.58 4.75
N ASP A 193 -11.00 -6.38 5.99
CA ASP A 193 -10.44 -5.12 6.41
C ASP A 193 -9.04 -5.29 7.00
N VAL A 194 -8.12 -4.39 6.64
CA VAL A 194 -6.81 -4.26 7.29
C VAL A 194 -6.60 -2.80 7.65
N TYR A 195 -6.46 -2.51 8.94
CA TYR A 195 -6.19 -1.17 9.45
C TYR A 195 -4.93 -1.19 10.31
N VAL A 196 -3.96 -0.35 9.97
CA VAL A 196 -2.70 -0.21 10.71
C VAL A 196 -2.46 1.25 11.04
N ASN A 197 -2.31 1.56 12.31
CA ASN A 197 -2.12 2.94 12.81
C ASN A 197 -3.24 3.89 12.34
N ALA A 198 -4.44 3.39 12.15
CA ALA A 198 -5.57 4.11 11.55
C ALA A 198 -6.88 3.98 12.33
N GLY A 199 -6.82 3.49 13.55
CA GLY A 199 -7.99 3.19 14.36
C GLY A 199 -8.71 1.90 13.94
N SER A 200 -9.76 1.54 14.65
CA SER A 200 -10.51 0.30 14.41
C SER A 200 -11.42 0.38 13.18
N ASP A 201 -11.65 1.56 12.66
CA ASP A 201 -12.49 1.84 11.49
C ASP A 201 -11.69 2.37 10.28
N GLY A 202 -10.38 2.51 10.41
CA GLY A 202 -9.51 3.07 9.37
C GLY A 202 -9.60 4.59 9.20
N LYS A 203 -10.28 5.30 10.13
CA LYS A 203 -10.58 6.73 10.01
C LYS A 203 -9.90 7.60 11.07
N HIS A 204 -9.07 7.02 11.91
CA HIS A 204 -8.40 7.71 13.01
C HIS A 204 -6.89 7.48 12.92
N PRO A 205 -6.18 8.32 12.13
CA PRO A 205 -4.73 8.15 11.95
C PRO A 205 -4.01 8.32 13.27
N GLY A 206 -3.16 7.34 13.59
CA GLY A 206 -2.29 7.38 14.76
C GLY A 206 -1.01 8.15 14.49
N THR A 207 -0.13 8.17 15.49
CA THR A 207 1.12 8.93 15.49
C THR A 207 2.36 8.06 15.58
N LYS A 208 2.22 6.76 15.38
CA LYS A 208 3.34 5.82 15.43
C LYS A 208 4.07 5.77 14.10
N ASP A 209 5.37 5.47 14.15
CA ASP A 209 6.14 5.17 12.96
C ASP A 209 5.60 3.90 12.30
N LEU A 210 5.36 3.94 11.01
CA LEU A 210 4.96 2.80 10.21
C LEU A 210 5.80 2.76 8.94
N VAL A 211 6.50 1.65 8.73
CA VAL A 211 7.23 1.38 7.49
C VAL A 211 6.65 0.14 6.85
N ALA A 212 6.15 0.28 5.64
CA ALA A 212 5.64 -0.82 4.84
C ALA A 212 6.40 -0.93 3.52
N ILE A 213 6.92 -2.10 3.23
CA ILE A 213 7.59 -2.45 1.98
C ILE A 213 6.85 -3.62 1.35
N GLY A 214 6.26 -3.39 0.20
CA GLY A 214 5.37 -4.29 -0.52
C GLY A 214 4.15 -3.56 -1.02
N ASN A 215 3.56 -4.04 -2.11
CA ASN A 215 2.36 -3.44 -2.67
C ASN A 215 1.19 -3.58 -1.69
N VAL A 216 0.18 -2.76 -1.88
CA VAL A 216 -1.12 -2.88 -1.23
C VAL A 216 -2.11 -3.41 -2.27
N GLY A 217 -2.76 -4.53 -2.00
CA GLY A 217 -3.69 -5.17 -2.92
C GLY A 217 -5.11 -5.24 -2.36
N LEU A 218 -6.07 -4.76 -3.14
CA LEU A 218 -7.49 -4.98 -2.93
C LEU A 218 -7.98 -5.88 -4.06
N ILE A 219 -8.26 -7.12 -3.72
CA ILE A 219 -8.54 -8.19 -4.68
C ILE A 219 -10.03 -8.40 -4.80
N ASN A 220 -10.53 -8.42 -6.03
CA ASN A 220 -11.93 -8.63 -6.32
C ASN A 220 -12.17 -10.02 -6.89
N LYS A 221 -12.70 -10.93 -6.09
CA LYS A 221 -13.02 -12.30 -6.52
C LYS A 221 -14.09 -12.40 -7.59
N ASP A 222 -15.03 -11.46 -7.58
CA ASP A 222 -16.12 -11.44 -8.58
C ASP A 222 -15.61 -11.16 -9.97
N TYR A 223 -14.42 -10.69 -10.05
CA TYR A 223 -13.84 -10.37 -11.32
C TYR A 223 -13.50 -11.64 -12.09
N GLY A 224 -14.48 -12.16 -12.78
CA GLY A 224 -14.39 -13.29 -13.69
C GLY A 224 -14.58 -14.69 -13.10
N ARG A 225 -15.08 -14.85 -11.86
CA ARG A 225 -15.28 -16.17 -11.26
C ARG A 225 -16.67 -16.45 -10.72
N ASP A 226 -17.22 -15.54 -9.99
CA ASP A 226 -18.51 -15.74 -9.33
C ASP A 226 -19.22 -14.40 -9.15
N PRO A 227 -20.31 -14.16 -9.85
CA PRO A 227 -21.04 -12.89 -9.74
C PRO A 227 -21.69 -12.65 -8.38
N ASN A 228 -21.60 -13.62 -7.46
CA ASN A 228 -22.26 -13.57 -6.16
C ASN A 228 -21.29 -13.31 -5.00
N HIS A 229 -20.00 -13.05 -5.24
CA HIS A 229 -19.01 -12.95 -4.18
C HIS A 229 -18.71 -11.57 -3.62
N ASN A 230 -19.22 -10.51 -4.17
CA ASN A 230 -18.98 -9.18 -3.64
C ASN A 230 -19.99 -8.79 -2.57
N GLU A 231 -20.14 -9.62 -1.53
CA GLU A 231 -21.14 -9.45 -0.47
C GLU A 231 -20.68 -8.51 0.64
N ALA A 232 -19.38 -8.31 0.79
CA ALA A 232 -18.80 -7.47 1.82
C ALA A 232 -17.80 -6.46 1.24
N PRO A 233 -17.66 -5.27 1.84
CA PRO A 233 -16.66 -4.31 1.41
C PRO A 233 -15.24 -4.81 1.68
N THR A 234 -14.29 -4.29 0.89
CA THR A 234 -12.85 -4.49 1.08
C THR A 234 -12.22 -3.15 1.44
N ASN A 235 -11.61 -3.06 2.61
CA ASN A 235 -11.05 -1.81 3.09
C ASN A 235 -9.61 -2.03 3.57
N VAL A 236 -8.76 -1.07 3.22
CA VAL A 236 -7.41 -0.96 3.77
C VAL A 236 -7.24 0.48 4.27
N GLY A 237 -6.81 0.64 5.50
CA GLY A 237 -6.46 1.94 6.07
C GLY A 237 -5.06 1.90 6.66
N LEU A 238 -4.16 2.71 6.13
CA LEU A 238 -2.76 2.78 6.56
C LEU A 238 -2.40 4.22 6.84
N ALA A 239 -1.86 4.50 8.02
CA ALA A 239 -1.46 5.85 8.39
C ALA A 239 0.06 5.98 8.52
N PHE A 240 0.61 6.81 7.66
CA PHE A 240 2.01 7.21 7.62
C PHE A 240 2.08 8.69 8.02
N THR A 241 2.36 8.95 9.29
CA THR A 241 2.14 10.26 9.91
C THR A 241 3.36 10.83 10.64
N THR A 242 4.53 10.26 10.41
CA THR A 242 5.78 10.71 11.00
C THR A 242 6.88 10.80 9.95
N PRO A 243 7.94 11.55 10.18
CA PRO A 243 9.06 11.64 9.23
C PRO A 243 9.76 10.32 8.94
N ASN A 244 9.68 9.37 9.87
CA ASN A 244 10.27 8.03 9.71
C ASN A 244 9.31 7.02 9.04
N ALA A 245 8.05 7.41 8.84
CA ALA A 245 7.07 6.55 8.22
C ALA A 245 7.20 6.55 6.70
N SER A 246 7.00 5.38 6.10
CA SER A 246 7.03 5.26 4.64
C SER A 246 6.24 4.07 4.13
N LEU A 247 5.69 4.23 2.94
CA LEU A 247 5.16 3.16 2.11
C LEU A 247 6.04 3.05 0.86
N THR A 248 6.58 1.87 0.60
CA THR A 248 7.23 1.55 -0.67
C THR A 248 6.44 0.44 -1.34
N GLY A 249 5.77 0.79 -2.42
CA GLY A 249 4.88 -0.10 -3.15
C GLY A 249 3.75 0.66 -3.84
N ALA A 250 3.08 -0.02 -4.75
CA ALA A 250 1.92 0.49 -5.44
C ALA A 250 0.62 0.04 -4.73
N VAL A 251 -0.49 0.67 -5.10
CA VAL A 251 -1.82 0.29 -4.62
C VAL A 251 -2.64 -0.26 -5.78
N LEU A 252 -2.84 -1.57 -5.79
CA LEU A 252 -3.71 -2.25 -6.74
C LEU A 252 -5.13 -2.31 -6.18
N ASN A 253 -6.09 -1.72 -6.88
CA ASN A 253 -7.51 -1.84 -6.54
C ASN A 253 -8.28 -2.48 -7.71
N GLU A 254 -8.50 -3.77 -7.64
CA GLU A 254 -9.22 -4.51 -8.67
C GLU A 254 -10.71 -4.10 -8.77
N TYR A 255 -11.32 -3.61 -7.70
CA TYR A 255 -12.70 -3.11 -7.72
C TYR A 255 -12.83 -1.86 -8.60
N ALA A 256 -11.88 -0.96 -8.51
CA ALA A 256 -11.85 0.23 -9.33
C ALA A 256 -11.53 -0.09 -10.81
N GLU A 257 -10.65 -1.09 -11.05
CA GLU A 257 -10.32 -1.53 -12.41
C GLU A 257 -11.52 -2.22 -13.12
N SER A 258 -12.33 -2.95 -12.38
CA SER A 258 -13.46 -3.70 -12.94
C SER A 258 -14.71 -2.87 -13.15
N ASN A 259 -14.75 -1.63 -12.69
CA ASN A 259 -15.96 -0.81 -12.59
C ASN A 259 -17.12 -1.47 -11.81
N LYS A 260 -16.82 -2.49 -11.02
CA LYS A 260 -17.77 -3.19 -10.15
C LYS A 260 -17.37 -2.99 -8.70
N ASN A 261 -17.82 -1.90 -8.13
CA ASN A 261 -17.49 -1.52 -6.77
C ASN A 261 -18.74 -1.06 -5.99
N PRO A 262 -19.71 -1.97 -5.75
CA PRO A 262 -20.98 -1.61 -5.13
C PRO A 262 -20.83 -1.12 -3.67
N HIS A 263 -19.75 -1.50 -2.98
CA HIS A 263 -19.49 -1.13 -1.61
C HIS A 263 -18.48 0.01 -1.45
N ASN A 264 -18.08 0.65 -2.56
CA ASN A 264 -17.01 1.65 -2.56
C ASN A 264 -15.73 1.15 -1.84
N SER A 265 -15.33 -0.08 -2.15
CA SER A 265 -14.13 -0.70 -1.61
C SER A 265 -12.89 0.09 -2.03
N GLY A 266 -11.95 0.26 -1.12
CA GLY A 266 -10.74 1.03 -1.43
C GLY A 266 -9.74 1.07 -0.31
N ALA A 267 -8.60 1.69 -0.62
CA ALA A 267 -7.54 1.99 0.33
C ALA A 267 -7.59 3.46 0.74
N ASP A 268 -7.46 3.69 2.03
CA ASP A 268 -7.30 5.01 2.62
C ASP A 268 -5.87 5.15 3.13
N ILE A 269 -5.15 6.11 2.60
CA ILE A 269 -3.75 6.39 2.94
C ILE A 269 -3.69 7.76 3.59
N TYR A 270 -3.20 7.79 4.83
CA TYR A 270 -2.84 9.02 5.53
C TYR A 270 -1.36 9.27 5.31
N LEU A 271 -1.02 10.43 4.79
CA LEU A 271 0.35 10.78 4.41
C LEU A 271 0.68 12.18 4.91
N GLN A 272 1.29 12.26 6.08
CA GLN A 272 1.43 13.49 6.83
C GLN A 272 2.81 13.62 7.49
N ASN A 273 3.15 14.83 7.88
CA ASN A 273 4.30 15.11 8.74
C ASN A 273 5.65 14.60 8.20
N GLY A 274 5.86 14.74 6.90
CA GLY A 274 7.10 14.32 6.26
C GLY A 274 7.20 12.83 5.93
N ALA A 275 6.15 12.05 6.19
CA ALA A 275 6.08 10.66 5.75
C ALA A 275 6.15 10.57 4.23
N THR A 276 6.66 9.46 3.71
CA THR A 276 6.92 9.30 2.28
C THR A 276 6.20 8.10 1.71
N TRP A 277 5.56 8.28 0.57
CA TRP A 277 5.06 7.20 -0.27
C TRP A 277 5.92 7.10 -1.54
N ASN A 278 6.70 6.04 -1.63
CA ASN A 278 7.43 5.68 -2.84
C ASN A 278 6.52 4.80 -3.70
N ASN A 279 5.87 5.41 -4.68
CA ASN A 279 4.93 4.71 -5.54
C ASN A 279 5.66 3.99 -6.65
N GLU A 280 5.86 2.69 -6.45
CA GLU A 280 6.39 1.80 -7.47
C GLU A 280 5.80 0.39 -7.28
N TRP A 281 5.55 -0.28 -8.40
CA TRP A 281 5.17 -1.69 -8.35
C TRP A 281 6.38 -2.55 -7.95
N ILE A 282 6.23 -3.35 -6.91
CA ILE A 282 7.28 -4.24 -6.42
C ILE A 282 6.98 -5.66 -6.84
N GLY A 283 7.97 -6.32 -7.44
CA GLY A 283 7.84 -7.66 -7.99
C GLY A 283 7.84 -7.66 -9.51
N MET A 284 7.50 -8.79 -10.08
CA MET A 284 7.43 -8.90 -11.54
C MET A 284 6.18 -8.23 -12.07
N GLU A 285 6.34 -7.43 -13.12
CA GLU A 285 5.21 -7.03 -13.93
C GLU A 285 4.67 -8.25 -14.63
N ARG A 286 3.62 -8.80 -14.08
CA ARG A 286 2.92 -9.88 -14.76
C ARG A 286 1.61 -9.39 -15.28
N PRO A 287 1.25 -9.85 -16.48
CA PRO A 287 -0.14 -10.13 -16.69
C PRO A 287 -0.52 -11.05 -15.54
N THR A 288 -1.58 -10.71 -14.85
CA THR A 288 -2.16 -11.55 -13.81
C THR A 288 -2.11 -12.99 -14.29
N PRO A 289 -1.63 -13.91 -13.47
CA PRO A 289 -1.48 -15.28 -13.89
C PRO A 289 -2.78 -15.71 -14.56
N LYS A 290 -2.62 -16.47 -15.63
CA LYS A 290 -3.72 -17.16 -16.27
C LYS A 290 -4.41 -18.04 -15.22
N ARG A 291 -5.12 -17.43 -14.33
CA ARG A 291 -6.22 -18.15 -13.74
C ARG A 291 -7.13 -18.48 -14.88
N GLU A 292 -7.57 -19.70 -14.90
CA GLU A 292 -8.68 -20.13 -15.70
C GLU A 292 -9.85 -19.18 -15.49
N ARG A 293 -9.83 -18.09 -16.20
CA ARG A 293 -10.91 -17.13 -16.21
C ARG A 293 -11.74 -17.41 -17.42
N PRO A 294 -13.06 -17.36 -17.30
CA PRO A 294 -13.91 -17.40 -18.47
C PRO A 294 -13.38 -16.35 -19.45
N SER A 295 -13.16 -16.80 -20.66
CA SER A 295 -12.64 -16.08 -21.81
C SER A 295 -13.13 -14.64 -21.90
N GLY A 296 -12.24 -13.70 -22.07
CA GLY A 296 -12.54 -12.39 -22.63
C GLY A 296 -11.76 -11.22 -22.04
N ASP A 297 -11.56 -11.10 -20.74
CA ASP A 297 -11.01 -9.89 -20.13
C ASP A 297 -9.76 -10.10 -19.28
N ASN A 298 -8.80 -10.84 -19.80
CA ASN A 298 -7.50 -11.00 -19.13
C ASN A 298 -6.72 -9.68 -18.99
N ALA A 299 -7.06 -8.67 -19.77
CA ALA A 299 -6.37 -7.39 -19.74
C ALA A 299 -6.71 -6.54 -18.50
N ALA A 300 -7.83 -6.79 -17.86
CA ALA A 300 -8.34 -5.95 -16.80
C ALA A 300 -7.60 -6.11 -15.46
N TYR A 301 -6.80 -7.12 -15.34
CA TYR A 301 -6.07 -7.45 -14.10
C TYR A 301 -4.63 -7.01 -14.08
N LEU A 302 -4.18 -6.40 -15.14
CA LEU A 302 -2.87 -5.75 -15.14
C LEU A 302 -2.90 -4.57 -14.18
N TYR A 303 -1.86 -4.45 -13.38
CA TYR A 303 -1.63 -3.21 -12.67
C TYR A 303 -1.47 -2.07 -13.67
N LYS A 304 -2.42 -1.15 -13.68
CA LYS A 304 -2.47 0.00 -14.59
C LYS A 304 -2.11 1.32 -13.92
N GLY A 305 -1.80 1.29 -12.65
CA GLY A 305 -1.52 2.43 -11.81
C GLY A 305 -2.11 2.26 -10.44
N SER A 306 -1.60 3.02 -9.48
CA SER A 306 -2.14 3.04 -8.13
C SER A 306 -3.50 3.74 -8.10
N LYS A 307 -4.44 3.17 -7.33
CA LYS A 307 -5.76 3.76 -7.10
C LYS A 307 -6.09 3.79 -5.63
N VAL A 308 -6.22 5.00 -5.10
CA VAL A 308 -6.49 5.27 -3.69
C VAL A 308 -7.87 5.87 -3.55
N ARG A 309 -8.68 5.36 -2.62
CA ARG A 309 -10.00 5.91 -2.33
C ARG A 309 -9.90 7.26 -1.64
N ASN A 310 -9.16 7.33 -0.53
CA ASN A 310 -8.89 8.56 0.19
C ASN A 310 -7.39 8.72 0.41
N LEU A 311 -6.84 9.84 -0.04
CA LEU A 311 -5.51 10.28 0.34
C LEU A 311 -5.66 11.52 1.23
N VAL A 312 -5.23 11.40 2.48
CA VAL A 312 -5.34 12.45 3.48
C VAL A 312 -3.93 12.98 3.79
N GLY A 313 -3.64 14.16 3.29
CA GLY A 313 -2.39 14.86 3.54
C GLY A 313 -2.35 15.56 4.88
N GLY A 314 -1.31 16.33 5.11
CA GLY A 314 -1.11 17.11 6.32
C GLY A 314 -2.09 18.28 6.45
N THR A 315 -2.20 18.83 7.66
CA THR A 315 -3.12 19.93 7.97
C THR A 315 -2.58 21.30 7.59
N SER A 316 -1.29 21.38 7.23
CA SER A 316 -0.61 22.61 6.82
C SER A 316 0.54 22.27 5.85
N PRO A 317 1.10 23.25 5.15
CA PRO A 317 2.27 23.04 4.29
C PRO A 317 3.48 22.42 5.02
N MET A 318 3.70 22.77 6.28
CA MET A 318 4.81 22.22 7.08
C MET A 318 4.54 20.78 7.53
N ALA A 319 3.29 20.36 7.59
CA ALA A 319 2.88 19.01 7.96
C ALA A 319 2.59 18.13 6.73
N ALA A 320 2.95 18.56 5.55
CA ALA A 320 2.72 17.82 4.32
C ALA A 320 3.41 16.45 4.33
N GLY A 321 2.75 15.46 3.74
CA GLY A 321 3.38 14.22 3.35
C GLY A 321 4.02 14.33 1.97
N ASN A 322 4.80 13.32 1.59
CA ASN A 322 5.55 13.32 0.33
C ASN A 322 5.17 12.09 -0.52
N ILE A 323 4.90 12.31 -1.78
CA ILE A 323 4.78 11.24 -2.78
C ILE A 323 5.98 11.32 -3.70
N HIS A 324 6.65 10.18 -3.90
CA HIS A 324 7.65 9.99 -4.94
C HIS A 324 7.07 9.10 -6.04
N PRO A 325 6.58 9.66 -7.14
CA PRO A 325 6.11 8.88 -8.29
C PRO A 325 7.31 8.28 -9.02
N ILE A 326 7.60 7.02 -8.76
CA ILE A 326 8.73 6.30 -9.36
C ILE A 326 8.27 5.49 -10.56
N ASP A 327 7.06 4.94 -10.49
CA ASP A 327 6.45 4.15 -11.54
C ASP A 327 5.95 5.04 -12.69
N ALA A 328 6.03 4.54 -13.91
CA ALA A 328 5.52 5.24 -15.09
C ALA A 328 4.00 5.35 -15.11
N ARG A 329 3.30 4.47 -14.40
CA ARG A 329 1.84 4.43 -14.37
C ARG A 329 1.26 5.49 -13.42
N PRO A 330 0.04 5.96 -13.68
CA PRO A 330 -0.54 7.04 -12.89
C PRO A 330 -0.90 6.62 -11.46
N ILE A 331 -1.02 7.62 -10.60
CA ILE A 331 -1.66 7.51 -9.29
C ILE A 331 -3.01 8.21 -9.40
N THR A 332 -4.09 7.47 -9.21
CA THR A 332 -5.44 8.02 -9.19
C THR A 332 -5.96 8.09 -7.75
N ILE A 333 -6.41 9.28 -7.35
CA ILE A 333 -6.93 9.56 -6.02
C ILE A 333 -8.40 9.94 -6.16
N GLN A 334 -9.29 9.14 -5.61
CA GLN A 334 -10.73 9.40 -5.68
C GLN A 334 -11.12 10.63 -4.84
N ASN A 335 -10.65 10.69 -3.60
CA ASN A 335 -10.88 11.81 -2.71
C ASN A 335 -9.57 12.26 -2.07
N TYR A 336 -9.23 13.50 -2.28
CA TYR A 336 -8.02 14.12 -1.76
C TYR A 336 -8.33 15.21 -0.74
N SER A 337 -7.53 15.28 0.33
CA SER A 337 -7.60 16.36 1.31
C SER A 337 -6.23 16.70 1.89
N GLY A 338 -6.06 17.93 2.33
CA GLY A 338 -4.86 18.38 3.03
C GLY A 338 -3.72 18.78 2.10
N TYR A 339 -2.50 18.64 2.61
CA TYR A 339 -1.25 19.07 1.96
C TYR A 339 -0.35 17.89 1.68
N VAL A 340 0.06 17.74 0.43
CA VAL A 340 1.02 16.73 -0.03
C VAL A 340 1.97 17.36 -1.03
N ASN A 341 3.24 16.97 -0.96
CA ASN A 341 4.26 17.27 -1.96
C ASN A 341 4.44 16.08 -2.89
N ALA A 342 4.29 16.28 -4.18
CA ALA A 342 4.69 15.30 -5.20
C ALA A 342 6.10 15.65 -5.68
N MET A 343 7.04 14.75 -5.42
CA MET A 343 8.47 15.00 -5.61
C MET A 343 9.00 14.14 -6.74
N TYR A 344 9.36 14.79 -7.83
CA TYR A 344 9.93 14.15 -9.01
C TYR A 344 11.45 14.26 -8.97
N LYS A 345 12.14 13.13 -8.84
CA LYS A 345 13.60 13.07 -8.81
C LYS A 345 14.18 13.16 -10.22
N SER A 346 15.35 13.79 -10.35
CA SER A 346 16.17 13.85 -11.56
C SER A 346 15.53 14.50 -12.79
N GLY A 347 15.50 15.82 -12.77
CA GLY A 347 15.08 16.63 -13.92
C GLY A 347 13.61 16.42 -14.27
N VAL A 348 12.92 17.43 -14.69
CA VAL A 348 11.58 17.25 -15.27
C VAL A 348 11.81 16.74 -16.69
N PRO A 349 11.68 15.42 -16.98
CA PRO A 349 11.86 14.95 -18.32
C PRO A 349 10.73 15.50 -19.16
N ALA A 350 11.03 16.44 -20.01
CA ALA A 350 10.05 17.05 -20.91
C ALA A 350 9.39 16.02 -21.87
N SER A 351 9.91 14.80 -21.94
CA SER A 351 9.55 13.84 -22.98
C SER A 351 8.95 12.52 -22.49
N GLU A 352 8.82 12.31 -21.20
CA GLU A 352 8.23 11.06 -20.70
C GLU A 352 6.75 11.21 -20.41
N GLU A 353 5.97 11.07 -21.47
CA GLU A 353 4.52 11.12 -21.43
C GLU A 353 3.98 10.06 -20.46
N GLY A 354 3.17 10.51 -19.49
CA GLY A 354 2.46 9.63 -18.54
C GLY A 354 3.23 9.20 -17.29
N LYS A 355 4.54 9.36 -17.18
CA LYS A 355 5.29 8.94 -16.00
C LYS A 355 4.91 9.73 -14.76
N GLY A 356 4.50 9.00 -13.74
CA GLY A 356 4.21 9.56 -12.42
C GLY A 356 3.06 10.56 -12.40
N LYS A 357 2.14 10.50 -13.35
CA LYS A 357 0.98 11.38 -13.38
C LYS A 357 0.09 11.16 -12.17
N ILE A 358 -0.35 12.24 -11.55
CA ILE A 358 -1.31 12.23 -10.44
C ILE A 358 -2.65 12.73 -10.96
N ILE A 359 -3.69 11.94 -10.75
CA ILE A 359 -5.06 12.24 -11.13
C ILE A 359 -5.91 12.32 -9.87
N VAL A 360 -6.50 13.48 -9.62
CA VAL A 360 -7.41 13.72 -8.49
C VAL A 360 -8.83 13.85 -9.02
N GLU A 361 -9.74 13.02 -8.52
CA GLU A 361 -11.14 13.04 -8.94
C GLU A 361 -12.00 14.03 -8.13
N HIS A 362 -11.78 14.07 -6.81
CA HIS A 362 -12.46 14.99 -5.90
C HIS A 362 -11.48 15.54 -4.87
N ALA A 363 -11.67 16.77 -4.46
CA ALA A 363 -10.88 17.40 -3.41
C ALA A 363 -11.78 18.01 -2.34
N ALA A 364 -11.36 17.95 -1.08
CA ALA A 364 -11.98 18.68 0.00
C ALA A 364 -11.61 20.18 -0.06
N ASP A 365 -12.35 21.01 0.69
CA ASP A 365 -12.02 22.42 0.81
C ASP A 365 -10.59 22.62 1.34
N ASN A 366 -9.91 23.64 0.79
CA ASN A 366 -8.54 23.99 1.17
C ASN A 366 -7.49 22.90 0.92
N SER A 367 -7.75 22.00 -0.03
CA SER A 367 -6.78 21.01 -0.45
C SER A 367 -5.70 21.62 -1.34
N HIS A 368 -4.47 21.17 -1.14
CA HIS A 368 -3.32 21.68 -1.87
C HIS A 368 -2.31 20.61 -2.21
N ILE A 369 -1.79 20.60 -3.42
CA ILE A 369 -0.66 19.76 -3.85
C ILE A 369 0.47 20.67 -4.32
N THR A 370 1.67 20.40 -3.81
CA THR A 370 2.88 21.01 -4.31
C THR A 370 3.61 20.04 -5.24
N MET A 371 3.72 20.43 -6.52
CA MET A 371 4.46 19.66 -7.52
C MET A 371 5.90 20.14 -7.52
N GLN A 372 6.84 19.29 -7.17
CA GLN A 372 8.26 19.62 -7.05
C GLN A 372 9.09 18.84 -8.04
N GLY A 373 9.97 19.52 -8.75
CA GLY A 373 10.95 18.90 -9.65
C GLY A 373 12.36 19.45 -9.38
N ASP A 374 13.36 18.65 -9.70
CA ASP A 374 14.76 19.08 -9.64
C ASP A 374 15.14 19.77 -10.95
N GLY A 375 15.65 20.98 -10.84
CA GLY A 375 16.18 21.73 -11.98
C GLY A 375 17.69 21.56 -12.11
N THR A 376 18.15 20.96 -13.20
CA THR A 376 19.56 20.98 -13.58
C THR A 376 19.72 21.64 -14.95
N ASN A 377 20.74 22.48 -15.10
CA ASN A 377 21.03 23.16 -16.36
C ASN A 377 19.97 24.14 -16.87
N LEU A 378 19.13 24.67 -16.00
CA LEU A 378 18.17 25.73 -16.35
C LEU A 378 18.89 27.07 -16.23
N THR A 379 18.87 27.87 -17.30
CA THR A 379 19.70 29.07 -17.42
C THR A 379 18.93 30.37 -17.61
N ASP A 380 17.70 30.31 -18.15
CA ASP A 380 16.90 31.49 -18.44
C ASP A 380 15.43 31.31 -18.02
N ASP A 381 14.66 32.40 -18.06
CA ASP A 381 13.25 32.38 -17.66
C ASP A 381 12.42 31.45 -18.53
N ALA A 382 12.72 31.31 -19.79
CA ALA A 382 12.01 30.42 -20.69
C ALA A 382 12.25 28.95 -20.33
N SER A 383 13.46 28.56 -19.97
CA SER A 383 13.78 27.19 -19.55
C SER A 383 13.12 26.83 -18.22
N TYR A 384 13.09 27.74 -17.26
CA TYR A 384 12.36 27.54 -16.00
C TYR A 384 10.86 27.42 -16.24
N ARG A 385 10.26 28.27 -17.06
CA ARG A 385 8.83 28.23 -17.39
C ARG A 385 8.45 26.93 -18.10
N ASN A 386 9.26 26.46 -19.02
CA ASN A 386 9.04 25.18 -19.69
C ASN A 386 9.14 23.98 -18.72
N ALA A 387 10.09 24.03 -17.78
CA ALA A 387 10.19 23.02 -16.73
C ALA A 387 8.95 23.01 -15.83
N LEU A 388 8.45 24.17 -15.44
CA LEU A 388 7.21 24.29 -14.67
C LEU A 388 6.00 23.77 -15.44
N LYS A 389 5.89 24.05 -16.74
CA LYS A 389 4.85 23.50 -17.63
C LYS A 389 4.88 21.98 -17.65
N SER A 390 6.05 21.38 -17.85
CA SER A 390 6.21 19.93 -17.87
C SER A 390 5.82 19.30 -16.55
N LEU A 391 6.14 19.95 -15.46
CA LEU A 391 5.78 19.48 -14.12
C LEU A 391 4.27 19.62 -13.87
N ALA A 392 3.65 20.71 -14.29
CA ALA A 392 2.22 20.93 -14.20
C ALA A 392 1.43 19.86 -14.97
N ASP A 393 1.91 19.41 -16.12
CA ASP A 393 1.30 18.35 -16.92
C ASP A 393 1.19 17.01 -16.21
N LYS A 394 1.93 16.82 -15.11
CA LYS A 394 1.85 15.63 -14.27
C LYS A 394 0.63 15.61 -13.34
N LEU A 395 -0.11 16.70 -13.22
CA LEU A 395 -1.29 16.79 -12.38
C LEU A 395 -2.54 16.98 -13.22
N GLN A 396 -3.55 16.17 -12.95
CA GLN A 396 -4.88 16.31 -13.55
C GLN A 396 -5.93 16.30 -12.45
N TYR A 397 -6.86 17.25 -12.48
CA TYR A 397 -8.01 17.32 -11.59
C TYR A 397 -9.29 17.19 -12.40
N THR A 398 -10.00 16.08 -12.24
CA THR A 398 -11.19 15.75 -13.03
C THR A 398 -12.50 16.17 -12.35
N GLY A 399 -12.43 16.62 -11.10
CA GLY A 399 -13.61 17.12 -10.37
C GLY A 399 -14.15 18.43 -10.94
N ASN A 400 -15.45 18.64 -10.75
CA ASN A 400 -16.14 19.86 -11.21
C ASN A 400 -16.08 21.00 -10.18
N ASP A 401 -15.68 20.70 -8.96
CA ASP A 401 -15.52 21.66 -7.89
C ASP A 401 -14.12 22.28 -7.94
N LYS A 402 -14.04 23.59 -7.80
CA LYS A 402 -12.78 24.32 -7.82
C LYS A 402 -12.19 24.40 -6.40
N LYS A 403 -11.72 23.26 -5.86
CA LYS A 403 -11.25 23.16 -4.48
C LYS A 403 -9.77 22.87 -4.33
N LEU A 404 -9.13 22.38 -5.37
CA LEU A 404 -7.71 22.04 -5.36
C LEU A 404 -6.88 23.24 -5.84
N SER A 405 -6.01 23.74 -4.96
CA SER A 405 -4.97 24.69 -5.33
C SER A 405 -3.62 23.98 -5.44
N THR A 406 -2.68 24.56 -6.15
CA THR A 406 -1.39 23.93 -6.45
C THR A 406 -0.25 24.92 -6.37
N THR A 407 0.92 24.41 -6.00
CA THR A 407 2.21 25.05 -6.19
C THR A 407 2.99 24.19 -7.16
N VAL A 408 3.61 24.79 -8.16
CA VAL A 408 4.56 24.11 -9.04
C VAL A 408 5.91 24.76 -8.84
N GLN A 409 6.92 23.97 -8.49
CA GLN A 409 8.24 24.55 -8.17
C GLN A 409 9.39 23.68 -8.66
N ILE A 410 10.47 24.34 -9.03
CA ILE A 410 11.74 23.75 -9.39
C ILE A 410 12.72 24.02 -8.26
N ASN A 411 13.33 22.97 -7.76
CA ASN A 411 14.34 23.04 -6.72
C ASN A 411 15.73 22.88 -7.33
N GLU A 412 16.66 23.76 -6.97
CA GLU A 412 18.09 23.57 -7.19
C GLU A 412 18.72 23.22 -5.85
N GLY A 413 19.06 21.92 -5.69
CA GLY A 413 19.57 21.42 -4.40
C GLY A 413 18.46 21.19 -3.38
N ILE A 414 18.85 21.01 -2.13
CA ILE A 414 17.96 20.48 -1.07
C ILE A 414 17.13 21.57 -0.36
N THR A 415 17.44 22.85 -0.49
CA THR A 415 17.03 23.84 0.51
C THR A 415 16.18 25.00 0.03
N SER A 416 16.11 25.29 -1.27
CA SER A 416 15.32 26.44 -1.75
C SER A 416 14.81 26.25 -3.15
N PRO A 417 13.55 26.58 -3.42
CA PRO A 417 13.03 26.58 -4.78
C PRO A 417 13.68 27.69 -5.61
N SER A 418 14.14 27.38 -6.81
CA SER A 418 14.70 28.33 -7.77
C SER A 418 13.65 29.01 -8.65
N ALA A 419 12.49 28.38 -8.80
CA ALA A 419 11.31 28.94 -9.47
C ALA A 419 10.04 28.40 -8.86
N ILE A 420 9.05 29.26 -8.64
CA ILE A 420 7.75 28.89 -8.05
C ILE A 420 6.62 29.56 -8.83
N ALA A 421 5.58 28.81 -9.12
CA ALA A 421 4.28 29.31 -9.55
C ALA A 421 3.20 28.82 -8.56
N GLU A 422 2.52 29.79 -7.95
CA GLU A 422 1.36 29.54 -7.08
C GLU A 422 0.09 29.61 -7.92
N LEU A 423 -0.70 28.55 -7.93
CA LEU A 423 -1.88 28.43 -8.77
C LEU A 423 -3.13 28.23 -7.91
N GLY A 424 -4.07 29.13 -8.05
CA GLY A 424 -5.38 29.02 -7.39
C GLY A 424 -6.22 27.88 -7.96
N THR A 425 -7.42 27.76 -7.45
CA THR A 425 -8.33 26.64 -7.77
C THR A 425 -8.91 26.69 -9.18
N ASP A 426 -8.72 27.78 -9.92
CA ASP A 426 -9.25 28.02 -11.27
C ASP A 426 -8.21 27.86 -12.39
N HIS A 427 -7.04 27.28 -12.11
CA HIS A 427 -5.97 27.09 -13.08
C HIS A 427 -5.98 25.72 -13.79
N PHE A 428 -7.11 25.02 -13.76
CA PHE A 428 -7.33 23.80 -14.52
C PHE A 428 -8.12 24.09 -15.79
N ASP A 429 -7.73 23.48 -16.91
CA ASP A 429 -8.48 23.59 -18.17
C ASP A 429 -9.76 22.76 -18.16
N GLY A 430 -10.52 22.77 -19.27
CA GLY A 430 -11.77 22.03 -19.40
C GLY A 430 -11.61 20.49 -19.33
N GLN A 431 -10.39 19.98 -19.42
CA GLN A 431 -10.04 18.56 -19.34
C GLN A 431 -9.37 18.20 -18.01
N GLY A 432 -9.28 19.16 -17.10
CA GLY A 432 -8.69 18.99 -15.78
C GLY A 432 -7.17 19.09 -15.74
N HIS A 433 -6.50 19.51 -16.81
CA HIS A 433 -5.06 19.70 -16.81
C HIS A 433 -4.69 21.02 -16.14
N LEU A 434 -3.66 20.96 -15.29
CA LEU A 434 -3.11 22.16 -14.67
C LEU A 434 -2.39 23.02 -15.71
N VAL A 435 -2.75 24.28 -15.79
CA VAL A 435 -2.25 25.20 -16.82
C VAL A 435 -1.18 26.13 -16.25
N VAL A 436 0.01 26.04 -16.80
CA VAL A 436 1.07 27.04 -16.69
C VAL A 436 1.36 27.58 -18.09
N ASP A 437 1.12 28.86 -18.31
CA ASP A 437 1.32 29.52 -19.59
C ASP A 437 2.18 30.77 -19.46
N ASP A 438 2.28 31.56 -20.54
CA ASP A 438 3.12 32.78 -20.54
C ASP A 438 2.57 33.88 -19.64
N THR A 439 1.31 33.81 -19.23
CA THR A 439 0.68 34.77 -18.31
C THR A 439 0.82 34.36 -16.85
N THR A 440 1.24 33.13 -16.56
CA THR A 440 1.42 32.65 -15.19
C THR A 440 2.56 33.39 -14.52
N LYS A 441 2.27 33.92 -13.33
CA LYS A 441 3.30 34.56 -12.51
C LYS A 441 4.28 33.53 -11.99
N VAL A 442 5.54 33.66 -12.34
CA VAL A 442 6.65 32.85 -11.86
C VAL A 442 7.58 33.71 -11.02
N VAL A 443 7.78 33.31 -9.78
CA VAL A 443 8.76 33.93 -8.89
C VAL A 443 10.04 33.09 -8.95
N ARG A 444 11.12 33.75 -9.34
CA ARG A 444 12.44 33.13 -9.31
C ARG A 444 13.20 33.59 -8.08
N ALA A 445 14.02 32.67 -7.49
CA ALA A 445 14.99 33.06 -6.50
C ALA A 445 15.96 34.10 -7.17
N SER A 446 15.76 35.36 -6.87
CA SER A 446 16.51 36.42 -7.50
C SER A 446 17.94 36.45 -6.97
N GLU A 447 18.89 36.78 -7.85
CA GLU A 447 20.27 37.12 -7.50
C GLU A 447 20.36 38.29 -6.49
N SER A 448 19.25 38.95 -6.20
CA SER A 448 19.15 40.09 -5.26
C SER A 448 19.23 39.70 -3.77
N SER A 449 19.16 38.43 -3.42
CA SER A 449 19.38 37.99 -2.04
C SER A 449 20.86 37.76 -1.69
N LEU A 450 21.76 37.90 -2.64
CA LEU A 450 23.22 37.77 -2.46
C LEU A 450 23.94 39.11 -2.26
N VAL A 451 23.23 40.25 -2.34
CA VAL A 451 23.80 41.59 -2.14
C VAL A 451 23.16 42.23 -0.92
N GLY A 452 23.51 41.78 0.23
CA GLY A 452 23.03 42.31 1.50
C GLY A 452 23.63 41.56 2.67
N GLY A 453 24.95 41.62 2.74
CA GLY A 453 25.67 41.11 3.90
C GLY A 453 26.41 42.21 4.55
#